data_6cfd7b60ceadbfafe7c931401d4fe763
#
_entry.id   6cfd7b60ceadbfafe7c931401d4fe763
#
_cell.length_a   1.000
_cell.length_b   1.000
_cell.length_c   1.000
_cell.angle_alpha   90.00
_cell.angle_beta   90.00
_cell.angle_gamma   90.00
#
_symmetry.space_group_name_H-M   'P 1'
#
loop_
_entity.id
_entity.type
_entity.pdbx_description
1 polymer ?
#
loop_
_entity_poly.entity_id
_entity_poly.type
_entity_poly.pdbx_seq_one_letter_code
_entity_poly.pdbx_strand_id
1 'polypeptide(L)'
;MNASEKNQIENIKNFATNVRKNILDMAVCAGASSAHFGGALSITEIISTLFSHQMKIDRKDPKWEERDRFILSKGHACLAYYAALCEVGYISKEELKTFEKNDTNLLGHPVINRNLGIDFSNGSLGMGLSLGIGVAISSKKKKKNFDVYVIVGDGECNEGSIWEAAMAAPNFKLDNLYVI
;
A
#
# COMPACT_ATOMS: atom_id res chain seq x y z
N MET A 1 -4.84 28.87 2.51
CA MET A 1 -5.22 27.75 1.63
C MET A 1 -5.99 28.30 0.44
N ASN A 2 -5.50 28.09 -0.77
CA ASN A 2 -6.16 28.52 -2.00
C ASN A 2 -7.28 27.53 -2.42
N ALA A 3 -8.08 27.88 -3.45
CA ALA A 3 -9.19 27.05 -3.88
C ALA A 3 -8.76 25.66 -4.41
N SER A 4 -7.60 25.57 -5.05
CA SER A 4 -7.03 24.32 -5.55
C SER A 4 -6.66 23.37 -4.41
N GLU A 5 -6.00 23.88 -3.37
CA GLU A 5 -5.64 23.11 -2.18
C GLU A 5 -6.88 22.60 -1.43
N LYS A 6 -7.93 23.42 -1.34
CA LYS A 6 -9.20 22.99 -0.71
C LYS A 6 -9.83 21.83 -1.46
N ASN A 7 -9.89 21.93 -2.79
CA ASN A 7 -10.46 20.87 -3.63
C ASN A 7 -9.66 19.57 -3.53
N GLN A 8 -8.32 19.68 -3.46
CA GLN A 8 -7.43 18.54 -3.31
C GLN A 8 -7.65 17.81 -1.98
N ILE A 9 -7.76 18.57 -0.87
CA ILE A 9 -8.06 17.99 0.45
C ILE A 9 -9.43 17.30 0.44
N GLU A 10 -10.42 17.89 -0.20
CA GLU A 10 -11.76 17.28 -0.29
C GLU A 10 -11.72 15.97 -1.07
N ASN A 11 -10.97 15.92 -2.16
CA ASN A 11 -10.78 14.68 -2.92
C ASN A 11 -10.12 13.58 -2.09
N ILE A 12 -9.09 13.90 -1.30
CA ILE A 12 -8.44 12.95 -0.40
C ILE A 12 -9.42 12.45 0.67
N LYS A 13 -10.23 13.34 1.27
CA LYS A 13 -11.25 12.97 2.26
C LYS A 13 -12.31 12.03 1.68
N ASN A 14 -12.77 12.31 0.47
CA ASN A 14 -13.75 11.46 -0.22
C ASN A 14 -13.15 10.09 -0.52
N PHE A 15 -11.89 10.04 -0.99
CA PHE A 15 -11.17 8.79 -1.19
C PHE A 15 -11.05 8.00 0.12
N ALA A 16 -10.66 8.65 1.22
CA ALA A 16 -10.53 8.02 2.54
C ALA A 16 -11.88 7.47 3.06
N THR A 17 -12.97 8.20 2.80
CA THR A 17 -14.32 7.73 3.15
C THR A 17 -14.68 6.47 2.38
N ASN A 18 -14.38 6.41 1.10
CA ASN A 18 -14.61 5.23 0.27
C ASN A 18 -13.72 4.04 0.69
N VAL A 19 -12.45 4.30 1.01
CA VAL A 19 -11.54 3.27 1.55
C VAL A 19 -12.13 2.66 2.83
N ARG A 20 -12.62 3.46 3.77
CA ARG A 20 -13.27 2.94 4.98
C ARG A 20 -14.49 2.09 4.68
N LYS A 21 -15.35 2.54 3.76
CA LYS A 21 -16.52 1.75 3.32
C LYS A 21 -16.08 0.40 2.77
N ASN A 22 -15.10 0.39 1.88
CA ASN A 22 -14.60 -0.84 1.28
C ASN A 22 -13.98 -1.79 2.31
N ILE A 23 -13.26 -1.28 3.32
CA ILE A 23 -12.73 -2.07 4.45
C ILE A 23 -13.87 -2.77 5.17
N LEU A 24 -14.93 -2.04 5.52
CA LEU A 24 -16.09 -2.60 6.23
C LEU A 24 -16.84 -3.61 5.36
N ASP A 25 -17.06 -3.31 4.09
CA ASP A 25 -17.74 -4.20 3.15
C ASP A 25 -16.98 -5.51 2.96
N MET A 26 -15.65 -5.47 2.79
CA MET A 26 -14.80 -6.67 2.72
C MET A 26 -14.92 -7.52 3.98
N ALA A 27 -14.85 -6.90 5.14
CA ALA A 27 -14.93 -7.63 6.41
C ALA A 27 -16.30 -8.27 6.63
N VAL A 28 -17.38 -7.60 6.26
CA VAL A 28 -18.73 -8.18 6.29
C VAL A 28 -18.82 -9.38 5.34
N CYS A 29 -18.26 -9.26 4.14
CA CYS A 29 -18.24 -10.34 3.15
C CYS A 29 -17.38 -11.54 3.55
N ALA A 30 -16.30 -11.32 4.31
CA ALA A 30 -15.43 -12.37 4.85
C ALA A 30 -16.16 -13.23 5.92
N GLY A 31 -17.15 -12.67 6.61
CA GLY A 31 -17.96 -13.38 7.60
C GLY A 31 -17.13 -13.84 8.81
N ALA A 32 -17.06 -15.16 9.04
CA ALA A 32 -16.32 -15.75 10.16
C ALA A 32 -14.80 -15.78 9.97
N SER A 33 -14.29 -15.44 8.77
CA SER A 33 -12.87 -15.32 8.52
C SER A 33 -12.32 -14.08 9.23
N SER A 34 -11.07 -14.16 9.70
CA SER A 34 -10.48 -13.07 10.46
C SER A 34 -10.11 -11.87 9.59
N ALA A 35 -10.28 -10.67 10.13
CA ALA A 35 -9.85 -9.43 9.49
C ALA A 35 -9.18 -8.51 10.52
N HIS A 36 -8.08 -7.87 10.12
CA HIS A 36 -7.33 -6.97 10.99
C HIS A 36 -7.76 -5.51 10.77
N PHE A 37 -8.81 -5.08 11.50
CA PHE A 37 -9.36 -3.73 11.37
C PHE A 37 -8.43 -2.63 11.87
N GLY A 38 -7.81 -2.82 13.04
CA GLY A 38 -7.00 -1.78 13.67
C GLY A 38 -5.87 -1.30 12.76
N GLY A 39 -5.10 -2.25 12.23
CA GLY A 39 -4.00 -1.96 11.31
C GLY A 39 -4.44 -1.29 10.00
N ALA A 40 -5.62 -1.67 9.47
CA ALA A 40 -6.17 -1.12 8.25
C ALA A 40 -6.77 0.29 8.45
N LEU A 41 -7.60 0.47 9.47
CA LEU A 41 -8.25 1.75 9.74
C LEU A 41 -7.26 2.83 10.15
N SER A 42 -6.19 2.47 10.86
CA SER A 42 -5.16 3.42 11.31
C SER A 42 -4.37 4.07 10.18
N ILE A 43 -4.29 3.44 9.00
CA ILE A 43 -3.55 3.97 7.85
C ILE A 43 -4.45 4.53 6.75
N THR A 44 -5.75 4.63 6.99
CA THR A 44 -6.70 5.02 5.93
C THR A 44 -6.37 6.38 5.33
N GLU A 45 -6.06 7.39 6.12
CA GLU A 45 -5.68 8.73 5.64
C GLU A 45 -4.35 8.71 4.91
N ILE A 46 -3.38 7.97 5.43
CA ILE A 46 -2.04 7.86 4.84
C ILE A 46 -2.15 7.23 3.45
N ILE A 47 -2.76 6.03 3.36
CA ILE A 47 -2.88 5.31 2.08
C ILE A 47 -3.76 6.08 1.09
N SER A 48 -4.79 6.77 1.56
CA SER A 48 -5.64 7.60 0.71
C SER A 48 -4.88 8.79 0.14
N THR A 49 -4.05 9.46 0.93
CA THR A 49 -3.19 10.54 0.45
C THR A 49 -2.20 10.03 -0.58
N LEU A 50 -1.55 8.90 -0.31
CA LEU A 50 -0.60 8.29 -1.24
C LEU A 50 -1.26 7.96 -2.58
N PHE A 51 -2.33 7.17 -2.60
CA PHE A 51 -2.93 6.66 -3.83
C PHE A 51 -3.80 7.68 -4.58
N SER A 52 -4.39 8.66 -3.90
CA SER A 52 -5.22 9.67 -4.58
C SER A 52 -4.44 10.88 -5.05
N HIS A 53 -3.27 11.16 -4.45
CA HIS A 53 -2.57 12.44 -4.66
C HIS A 53 -1.07 12.32 -4.85
N GLN A 54 -0.36 11.62 -3.96
CA GLN A 54 1.10 11.69 -3.89
C GLN A 54 1.79 10.79 -4.91
N MET A 55 1.32 9.54 -5.06
CA MET A 55 1.97 8.55 -5.89
C MET A 55 1.70 8.76 -7.37
N LYS A 56 2.73 8.61 -8.17
CA LYS A 56 2.66 8.55 -9.63
C LYS A 56 2.17 7.16 -10.06
N ILE A 57 0.91 7.07 -10.45
CA ILE A 57 0.25 5.83 -10.89
C ILE A 57 -0.51 6.05 -12.20
N ASP A 58 -0.64 5.00 -13.01
CA ASP A 58 -1.57 4.98 -14.13
C ASP A 58 -2.78 4.11 -13.76
N ARG A 59 -3.97 4.73 -13.67
CA ARG A 59 -5.21 4.03 -13.31
C ARG A 59 -5.66 2.96 -14.32
N LYS A 60 -5.09 2.98 -15.54
CA LYS A 60 -5.42 2.05 -16.61
C LYS A 60 -4.40 0.93 -16.75
N ASP A 61 -3.19 1.14 -16.22
CA ASP A 61 -2.10 0.17 -16.30
C ASP A 61 -1.43 -0.06 -14.94
N PRO A 62 -1.89 -1.06 -14.18
CA PRO A 62 -1.25 -1.44 -12.92
C PRO A 62 0.19 -1.94 -13.08
N LYS A 63 0.61 -2.27 -14.30
CA LYS A 63 1.97 -2.77 -14.61
C LYS A 63 2.89 -1.68 -15.14
N TRP A 64 2.43 -0.44 -15.29
CA TRP A 64 3.25 0.63 -15.81
C TRP A 64 4.60 0.71 -15.07
N GLU A 65 5.69 0.56 -15.81
CA GLU A 65 7.03 0.42 -15.22
C GLU A 65 7.51 1.67 -14.49
N GLU A 66 7.06 2.86 -14.90
CA GLU A 66 7.48 4.15 -14.30
C GLU A 66 6.58 4.59 -13.14
N ARG A 67 5.56 3.80 -12.76
CA ARG A 67 4.76 4.12 -11.58
C ARG A 67 5.57 3.97 -10.31
N ASP A 68 5.20 4.70 -9.28
CA ASP A 68 5.76 4.52 -7.95
C ASP A 68 5.41 3.14 -7.39
N ARG A 69 6.21 2.69 -6.44
CA ARG A 69 6.04 1.39 -5.79
C ARG A 69 5.54 1.56 -4.38
N PHE A 70 4.58 0.73 -4.01
CA PHE A 70 4.01 0.70 -2.67
C PHE A 70 4.28 -0.65 -2.01
N ILE A 71 4.74 -0.61 -0.76
CA ILE A 71 5.01 -1.79 0.06
C ILE A 71 4.29 -1.63 1.40
N LEU A 72 3.33 -2.50 1.64
CA LEU A 72 2.69 -2.60 2.94
C LEU A 72 3.47 -3.57 3.82
N SER A 73 4.44 -3.08 4.60
CA SER A 73 5.31 -3.92 5.43
C SER A 73 4.50 -4.68 6.48
N LYS A 74 3.56 -4.01 7.16
CA LYS A 74 2.55 -4.64 8.01
C LYS A 74 1.43 -5.30 7.18
N GLY A 75 1.74 -6.42 6.54
CA GLY A 75 0.86 -7.08 5.57
C GLY A 75 -0.55 -7.38 6.06
N HIS A 76 -0.75 -7.54 7.38
CA HIS A 76 -2.07 -7.73 8.00
C HIS A 76 -3.01 -6.53 7.82
N ALA A 77 -2.52 -5.34 7.47
CA ALA A 77 -3.36 -4.17 7.12
C ALA A 77 -3.89 -4.19 5.67
N CYS A 78 -3.88 -5.34 5.02
CA CYS A 78 -4.22 -5.55 3.60
C CYS A 78 -5.59 -5.01 3.19
N LEU A 79 -6.59 -4.98 4.09
CA LEU A 79 -7.89 -4.40 3.80
C LEU A 79 -7.80 -2.95 3.29
N ALA A 80 -6.96 -2.11 3.92
CA ALA A 80 -6.75 -0.74 3.46
C ALA A 80 -6.08 -0.69 2.09
N TYR A 81 -5.14 -1.59 1.83
CA TYR A 81 -4.43 -1.67 0.56
C TYR A 81 -5.36 -2.09 -0.57
N TYR A 82 -6.13 -3.17 -0.40
CA TYR A 82 -7.09 -3.61 -1.40
C TYR A 82 -8.19 -2.57 -1.64
N ALA A 83 -8.67 -1.91 -0.58
CA ALA A 83 -9.62 -0.82 -0.69
C ALA A 83 -9.07 0.35 -1.52
N ALA A 84 -7.80 0.74 -1.31
CA ALA A 84 -7.16 1.80 -2.09
C ALA A 84 -6.96 1.37 -3.56
N LEU A 85 -6.54 0.12 -3.81
CA LEU A 85 -6.42 -0.43 -5.17
C LEU A 85 -7.76 -0.46 -5.91
N CYS A 86 -8.86 -0.68 -5.18
CA CYS A 86 -10.21 -0.58 -5.75
C CYS A 86 -10.56 0.86 -6.13
N GLU A 87 -10.27 1.84 -5.28
CA GLU A 87 -10.59 3.25 -5.56
C GLU A 87 -9.74 3.83 -6.71
N VAL A 88 -8.57 3.28 -6.98
CA VAL A 88 -7.79 3.64 -8.19
C VAL A 88 -8.21 2.86 -9.43
N GLY A 89 -9.01 1.80 -9.28
CA GLY A 89 -9.58 1.04 -10.39
C GLY A 89 -8.80 -0.23 -10.77
N TYR A 90 -7.83 -0.67 -9.96
CA TYR A 90 -7.07 -1.90 -10.20
C TYR A 90 -7.81 -3.16 -9.75
N ILE A 91 -8.70 -3.03 -8.78
CA ILE A 91 -9.55 -4.09 -8.24
C ILE A 91 -11.01 -3.66 -8.39
N SER A 92 -11.88 -4.56 -8.83
CA SER A 92 -13.32 -4.27 -8.92
C SER A 92 -14.02 -4.37 -7.55
N LYS A 93 -15.18 -3.72 -7.40
CA LYS A 93 -16.01 -3.85 -6.18
C LYS A 93 -16.48 -5.30 -5.97
N GLU A 94 -16.71 -6.02 -7.05
CA GLU A 94 -17.10 -7.44 -7.02
C GLU A 94 -15.96 -8.30 -6.49
N GLU A 95 -14.73 -8.01 -6.92
CA GLU A 95 -13.54 -8.73 -6.45
C GLU A 95 -13.27 -8.47 -4.97
N LEU A 96 -13.50 -7.26 -4.44
CA LEU A 96 -13.39 -6.98 -3.01
C LEU A 96 -14.28 -7.91 -2.17
N LYS A 97 -15.45 -8.31 -2.67
CA LYS A 97 -16.38 -9.21 -1.96
C LYS A 97 -15.86 -10.66 -1.88
N THR A 98 -14.77 -10.98 -2.57
CA THR A 98 -14.13 -12.29 -2.51
C THR A 98 -13.04 -12.39 -1.43
N PHE A 99 -12.77 -11.31 -0.68
CA PHE A 99 -11.77 -11.28 0.37
C PHE A 99 -11.92 -12.48 1.32
N GLU A 100 -10.81 -13.19 1.56
CA GLU A 100 -10.72 -14.39 2.42
C GLU A 100 -11.69 -15.54 2.03
N LYS A 101 -12.14 -15.60 0.77
CA LYS A 101 -12.90 -16.74 0.24
C LYS A 101 -11.97 -17.70 -0.51
N ASN A 102 -12.45 -18.93 -0.75
CA ASN A 102 -11.73 -19.89 -1.59
C ASN A 102 -11.52 -19.30 -3.00
N ASP A 103 -10.39 -19.59 -3.61
CA ASP A 103 -10.01 -19.19 -4.97
C ASP A 103 -9.93 -17.66 -5.19
N THR A 104 -9.82 -16.88 -4.11
CA THR A 104 -9.63 -15.43 -4.20
C THR A 104 -8.19 -15.03 -4.47
N ASN A 105 -8.00 -13.85 -5.09
CA ASN A 105 -6.71 -13.15 -5.15
C ASN A 105 -6.47 -12.26 -3.91
N LEU A 106 -7.47 -12.09 -3.03
CA LEU A 106 -7.47 -11.16 -1.90
C LEU A 106 -7.38 -11.90 -0.58
N LEU A 107 -6.18 -12.35 -0.24
CA LEU A 107 -5.87 -13.07 0.99
C LEU A 107 -5.65 -12.11 2.16
N GLY A 108 -5.69 -12.62 3.40
CA GLY A 108 -5.46 -11.85 4.63
C GLY A 108 -4.09 -11.17 4.76
N HIS A 109 -3.17 -11.50 3.85
CA HIS A 109 -1.91 -10.81 3.62
C HIS A 109 -1.69 -10.68 2.11
N PRO A 110 -1.12 -9.56 1.61
CA PRO A 110 -0.92 -9.37 0.17
C PRO A 110 0.01 -10.43 -0.41
N VAL A 111 -0.41 -11.02 -1.51
CA VAL A 111 0.43 -11.89 -2.35
C VAL A 111 0.64 -11.19 -3.68
N ILE A 112 1.86 -11.28 -4.20
CA ILE A 112 2.24 -10.65 -5.47
C ILE A 112 1.23 -10.98 -6.57
N ASN A 113 0.61 -9.95 -7.13
CA ASN A 113 -0.26 -10.03 -8.29
C ASN A 113 -0.20 -8.70 -9.05
N ARG A 114 0.68 -8.63 -10.02
CA ARG A 114 0.92 -7.40 -10.79
C ARG A 114 -0.27 -6.97 -11.63
N ASN A 115 -1.21 -7.86 -11.94
CA ASN A 115 -2.45 -7.49 -12.63
C ASN A 115 -3.35 -6.61 -11.75
N LEU A 116 -3.22 -6.73 -10.42
CA LEU A 116 -3.93 -5.96 -9.43
C LEU A 116 -3.09 -4.82 -8.83
N GLY A 117 -1.89 -4.59 -9.35
CA GLY A 117 -0.97 -3.58 -8.83
C GLY A 117 -0.25 -3.96 -7.52
N ILE A 118 -0.31 -5.24 -7.12
CA ILE A 118 0.38 -5.77 -5.95
C ILE A 118 1.76 -6.28 -6.37
N ASP A 119 2.81 -5.52 -6.07
CA ASP A 119 4.17 -5.85 -6.50
C ASP A 119 4.88 -6.85 -5.57
N PHE A 120 4.47 -6.93 -4.31
CA PHE A 120 5.20 -7.68 -3.28
C PHE A 120 4.25 -8.48 -2.40
N SER A 121 4.65 -9.71 -2.07
CA SER A 121 4.04 -10.49 -1.01
C SER A 121 4.60 -10.04 0.33
N ASN A 122 3.74 -9.77 1.30
CA ASN A 122 4.10 -9.35 2.64
C ASN A 122 3.31 -10.12 3.69
N GLY A 123 3.90 -10.30 4.87
CA GLY A 123 3.26 -11.03 5.98
C GLY A 123 4.22 -11.18 7.16
N SER A 124 5.51 -11.42 6.87
CA SER A 124 6.55 -11.43 7.88
C SER A 124 6.94 -10.00 8.24
N LEU A 125 6.67 -9.60 9.50
CA LEU A 125 6.99 -8.27 10.00
C LEU A 125 8.50 -8.01 9.93
N GLY A 126 8.87 -6.74 9.71
CA GLY A 126 10.26 -6.30 9.61
C GLY A 126 10.90 -6.44 8.22
N MET A 127 10.24 -7.13 7.27
CA MET A 127 10.85 -7.42 5.96
C MET A 127 10.58 -6.36 4.89
N GLY A 128 9.48 -5.62 5.00
CA GLY A 128 9.03 -4.70 3.94
C GLY A 128 9.99 -3.55 3.68
N LEU A 129 10.65 -3.02 4.72
CA LEU A 129 11.61 -1.93 4.54
C LEU A 129 12.86 -2.40 3.77
N SER A 130 13.37 -3.60 4.08
CA SER A 130 14.49 -4.19 3.33
C SER A 130 14.15 -4.42 1.86
N LEU A 131 12.91 -4.86 1.57
CA LEU A 131 12.40 -4.94 0.19
C LEU A 131 12.39 -3.56 -0.47
N GLY A 132 11.91 -2.54 0.24
CA GLY A 132 11.86 -1.15 -0.23
C GLY A 132 13.24 -0.62 -0.62
N ILE A 133 14.26 -0.91 0.19
CA ILE A 133 15.66 -0.57 -0.12
C ILE A 133 16.10 -1.21 -1.43
N GLY A 134 15.86 -2.53 -1.59
CA GLY A 134 16.24 -3.24 -2.81
C GLY A 134 15.57 -2.65 -4.06
N VAL A 135 14.29 -2.26 -3.94
CA VAL A 135 13.52 -1.63 -5.03
C VAL A 135 14.05 -0.24 -5.35
N ALA A 136 14.33 0.59 -4.33
CA ALA A 136 14.86 1.93 -4.50
C ALA A 136 16.27 1.92 -5.14
N ILE A 137 17.14 0.99 -4.73
CA ILE A 137 18.45 0.74 -5.37
C ILE A 137 18.25 0.34 -6.84
N SER A 138 17.30 -0.58 -7.11
CA SER A 138 17.01 -1.02 -8.48
C SER A 138 16.55 0.13 -9.38
N SER A 139 15.68 1.02 -8.87
CA SER A 139 15.25 2.23 -9.56
C SER A 139 16.46 3.06 -10.00
N LYS A 140 17.34 3.42 -9.06
CA LYS A 140 18.55 4.20 -9.32
C LYS A 140 19.50 3.53 -10.32
N LYS A 141 19.80 2.23 -10.12
CA LYS A 141 20.68 1.47 -11.01
C LYS A 141 20.15 1.37 -12.43
N LYS A 142 18.85 1.23 -12.61
CA LYS A 142 18.18 1.17 -13.92
C LYS A 142 17.86 2.54 -14.49
N LYS A 143 18.26 3.64 -13.82
CA LYS A 143 17.96 5.02 -14.21
C LYS A 143 16.45 5.25 -14.41
N LYS A 144 15.63 4.60 -13.60
CA LYS A 144 14.18 4.82 -13.51
C LYS A 144 13.90 5.98 -12.55
N ASN A 145 12.79 6.67 -12.75
CA ASN A 145 12.40 7.83 -11.97
C ASN A 145 11.08 7.55 -11.22
N PHE A 146 11.07 6.53 -10.40
CA PHE A 146 9.96 6.22 -9.51
C PHE A 146 10.40 6.20 -8.04
N ASP A 147 9.49 6.61 -7.20
CA ASP A 147 9.63 6.59 -5.75
C ASP A 147 9.10 5.28 -5.17
N VAL A 148 9.56 4.97 -3.96
CA VAL A 148 9.17 3.78 -3.20
C VAL A 148 8.59 4.21 -1.86
N TYR A 149 7.35 3.84 -1.60
CA TYR A 149 6.64 4.13 -0.35
C TYR A 149 6.47 2.85 0.44
N VAL A 150 6.93 2.85 1.69
CA VAL A 150 6.84 1.72 2.62
C VAL A 150 6.06 2.15 3.84
N ILE A 151 4.95 1.47 4.15
CA ILE A 151 4.24 1.66 5.42
C ILE A 151 4.64 0.54 6.38
N VAL A 152 5.19 0.93 7.53
CA VAL A 152 5.53 0.03 8.64
C VAL A 152 4.50 0.13 9.76
N GLY A 153 4.48 -0.83 10.67
CA GLY A 153 3.68 -0.80 11.89
C GLY A 153 4.51 -0.32 13.08
N ASP A 154 3.85 0.25 14.08
CA ASP A 154 4.47 0.67 15.34
C ASP A 154 5.11 -0.51 16.07
N GLY A 155 4.36 -1.60 16.25
CA GLY A 155 4.89 -2.84 16.82
C GLY A 155 5.97 -3.50 15.96
N GLU A 156 5.85 -3.41 14.64
CA GLU A 156 6.84 -3.89 13.68
C GLU A 156 8.19 -3.18 13.83
N CYS A 157 8.20 -1.93 14.27
CA CYS A 157 9.43 -1.18 14.55
C CYS A 157 10.28 -1.76 15.70
N ASN A 158 9.81 -2.76 16.43
CA ASN A 158 10.63 -3.54 17.36
C ASN A 158 11.49 -4.61 16.68
N GLU A 159 11.25 -4.91 15.40
CA GLU A 159 12.08 -5.81 14.63
C GLU A 159 13.44 -5.18 14.30
N GLY A 160 14.54 -5.88 14.61
CA GLY A 160 15.89 -5.40 14.34
C GLY A 160 16.15 -5.09 12.87
N SER A 161 15.54 -5.87 11.96
CA SER A 161 15.65 -5.69 10.51
C SER A 161 15.14 -4.33 10.01
N ILE A 162 14.17 -3.70 10.71
CA ILE A 162 13.73 -2.34 10.38
C ILE A 162 14.87 -1.34 10.58
N TRP A 163 15.58 -1.42 11.71
CA TRP A 163 16.68 -0.51 12.01
C TRP A 163 17.92 -0.78 11.17
N GLU A 164 18.24 -2.03 10.89
CA GLU A 164 19.29 -2.42 9.96
C GLU A 164 19.04 -1.83 8.56
N ALA A 165 17.82 -1.93 8.08
CA ALA A 165 17.39 -1.35 6.82
C ALA A 165 17.43 0.20 6.85
N ALA A 166 16.95 0.81 7.95
CA ALA A 166 16.97 2.27 8.11
C ALA A 166 18.40 2.83 8.11
N MET A 167 19.36 2.11 8.69
CA MET A 167 20.78 2.49 8.64
C MET A 167 21.39 2.29 7.25
N ALA A 168 20.93 1.30 6.48
CA ALA A 168 21.43 1.05 5.14
C ALA A 168 20.98 2.11 4.12
N ALA A 169 19.76 2.63 4.25
CA ALA A 169 19.16 3.56 3.30
C ALA A 169 20.01 4.82 3.02
N PRO A 170 20.49 5.58 4.03
CA PRO A 170 21.35 6.73 3.79
C PRO A 170 22.71 6.35 3.22
N ASN A 171 23.26 5.18 3.58
CA ASN A 171 24.53 4.71 3.02
C ASN A 171 24.42 4.50 1.50
N PHE A 172 23.29 4.06 0.98
CA PHE A 172 22.99 3.93 -0.44
C PHE A 172 22.41 5.23 -1.07
N LYS A 173 22.28 6.31 -0.29
CA LYS A 173 21.74 7.61 -0.73
C LYS A 173 20.35 7.47 -1.40
N LEU A 174 19.44 6.77 -0.73
CA LEU A 174 18.09 6.49 -1.26
C LEU A 174 17.14 7.65 -0.97
N ASP A 175 17.25 8.72 -1.76
CA ASP A 175 16.38 9.89 -1.72
C ASP A 175 15.01 9.64 -2.39
N ASN A 176 14.83 8.47 -3.00
CA ASN A 176 13.59 7.97 -3.59
C ASN A 176 12.89 6.91 -2.73
N LEU A 177 13.20 6.82 -1.43
CA LEU A 177 12.58 5.90 -0.47
C LEU A 177 11.91 6.70 0.65
N TYR A 178 10.60 6.51 0.82
CA TYR A 178 9.77 7.11 1.86
C TYR A 178 9.25 6.04 2.80
N VAL A 179 9.50 6.19 4.09
CA VAL A 179 9.08 5.25 5.14
C VAL A 179 8.13 5.97 6.10
N ILE A 180 6.97 5.38 6.34
CA ILE A 180 5.86 5.97 7.10
C ILE A 180 5.42 4.98 8.18
#